data_25d6b9ccc957e3c9f9762f7871fea71c
#
_entry.id   25d6b9ccc957e3c9f9762f7871fea71c
#
_cell.length_a   1.000
_cell.length_b   1.000
_cell.length_c   1.000
_cell.angle_alpha   90.00
_cell.angle_beta   90.00
_cell.angle_gamma   90.00
#
_symmetry.space_group_name_H-M   'P 1'
#
loop_
_entity.id
_entity.type
_entity.pdbx_description
1 polymer ?
#
loop_
_entity_poly.entity_id
_entity_poly.type
_entity_poly.pdbx_seq_one_letter_code
_entity_poly.pdbx_strand_id
1 'polypeptide(L)'
;MNKRKIVLYFALVLLAIVTSSCVTQKKVRYLQDMPIEGMPLNEALEATVAPYDELRIYVLSNTGKDDELIKPFNVLNGNMNQNNANQGLGYLVDVNGNIQFPVLGELHVEGLTRLQVQDTISSQLERNGYIKNPLVMVRFMNFKVFLLNSSGGGVLNITNERCTFLEALAMAGGLDWYTRRDRIGVMREVDGKRVIHYLDPRSTAIFDDDFFVLQQNDIIFTEEMSYKFFSNNLNTVLALLSSFTSLVAVYTLIRSFIPKND
;
A
#
# COMPACT_ATOMS: atom_id res chain seq x y z
N MET A 1 -7.73 49.77 -33.81
CA MET A 1 -6.86 48.62 -33.70
C MET A 1 -7.27 47.61 -34.79
N ASN A 2 -6.36 47.22 -35.67
CA ASN A 2 -6.70 46.49 -36.90
C ASN A 2 -7.22 45.06 -36.52
N LYS A 3 -8.41 44.63 -36.96
CA LYS A 3 -9.07 43.37 -36.62
C LYS A 3 -8.13 42.17 -36.80
N ARG A 4 -7.22 42.19 -37.79
CA ARG A 4 -6.17 41.17 -37.97
C ARG A 4 -5.20 41.08 -36.79
N LYS A 5 -4.85 42.20 -36.17
CA LYS A 5 -3.96 42.23 -35.00
C LYS A 5 -4.62 41.63 -33.76
N ILE A 6 -5.93 41.83 -33.57
CA ILE A 6 -6.68 41.26 -32.44
C ILE A 6 -6.74 39.73 -32.55
N VAL A 7 -7.03 39.21 -33.74
CA VAL A 7 -7.06 37.75 -33.99
C VAL A 7 -5.67 37.13 -33.77
N LEU A 8 -4.62 37.81 -34.23
CA LEU A 8 -3.25 37.34 -34.03
C LEU A 8 -2.85 37.31 -32.56
N TYR A 9 -3.19 38.34 -31.77
CA TYR A 9 -2.96 38.36 -30.35
C TYR A 9 -3.74 37.25 -29.61
N PHE A 10 -4.96 37.02 -30.00
CA PHE A 10 -5.78 35.94 -29.40
C PHE A 10 -5.22 34.54 -29.70
N ALA A 11 -4.76 34.31 -30.95
CA ALA A 11 -4.09 33.08 -31.32
C ALA A 11 -2.75 32.87 -30.59
N LEU A 12 -1.98 33.94 -30.38
CA LEU A 12 -0.73 33.90 -29.60
C LEU A 12 -0.95 33.60 -28.11
N VAL A 13 -1.96 34.21 -27.52
CA VAL A 13 -2.35 33.93 -26.12
C VAL A 13 -2.85 32.47 -25.97
N LEU A 14 -3.66 32.01 -26.93
CA LEU A 14 -4.12 30.60 -26.90
C LEU A 14 -2.94 29.62 -27.05
N LEU A 15 -2.01 29.89 -27.91
CA LEU A 15 -0.78 29.11 -28.10
C LEU A 15 0.08 29.09 -26.81
N ALA A 16 0.21 30.22 -26.15
CA ALA A 16 0.96 30.34 -24.88
C ALA A 16 0.33 29.53 -23.73
N ILE A 17 -1.00 29.44 -23.69
CA ILE A 17 -1.73 28.65 -22.69
C ILE A 17 -1.50 27.14 -22.92
N VAL A 18 -1.49 26.69 -24.19
CA VAL A 18 -1.28 25.29 -24.55
C VAL A 18 0.15 24.82 -24.24
N THR A 19 1.15 25.69 -24.35
CA THR A 19 2.56 25.32 -24.10
C THR A 19 2.92 25.26 -22.61
N SER A 20 2.11 25.80 -21.69
CA SER A 20 2.42 25.82 -20.25
C SER A 20 1.98 24.56 -19.48
N SER A 21 1.40 23.56 -20.10
CA SER A 21 0.83 22.36 -19.46
C SER A 21 1.79 21.17 -19.44
N CYS A 22 3.04 21.34 -19.02
CA CYS A 22 3.95 20.21 -18.80
C CYS A 22 3.91 19.75 -17.34
N VAL A 23 3.41 18.52 -17.10
CA VAL A 23 3.63 17.83 -15.83
C VAL A 23 5.14 17.57 -15.69
N THR A 24 5.74 18.15 -14.66
CA THR A 24 7.18 18.01 -14.42
C THR A 24 7.47 16.56 -14.02
N GLN A 25 8.40 15.88 -14.72
CA GLN A 25 8.84 14.50 -14.43
C GLN A 25 9.18 14.26 -12.96
N LYS A 26 9.65 15.29 -12.25
CA LYS A 26 9.92 15.26 -10.81
C LYS A 26 8.71 14.85 -9.96
N LYS A 27 7.47 15.02 -10.43
CA LYS A 27 6.26 14.64 -9.68
C LYS A 27 5.96 13.15 -9.71
N VAL A 28 6.54 12.41 -10.65
CA VAL A 28 6.20 11.01 -10.90
C VAL A 28 7.34 10.01 -10.66
N ARG A 29 8.56 10.47 -10.41
CA ARG A 29 9.72 9.60 -10.15
C ARG A 29 9.75 9.20 -8.68
N TYR A 30 10.12 7.94 -8.41
CA TYR A 30 10.42 7.41 -7.08
C TYR A 30 11.86 7.72 -6.66
N LEU A 31 12.13 7.80 -5.36
CA LEU A 31 13.46 7.83 -4.73
C LEU A 31 14.44 8.80 -5.42
N GLN A 32 14.02 10.07 -5.59
CA GLN A 32 14.75 11.06 -6.38
C GLN A 32 16.05 11.52 -5.74
N ASP A 33 16.13 11.40 -4.43
CA ASP A 33 17.24 11.79 -3.56
C ASP A 33 18.14 10.61 -3.16
N MET A 34 17.98 9.44 -3.83
CA MET A 34 18.78 8.25 -3.56
C MET A 34 20.24 8.54 -3.91
N PRO A 35 21.19 8.49 -2.94
CA PRO A 35 22.59 8.68 -3.22
C PRO A 35 23.15 7.50 -4.04
N ILE A 36 24.03 7.81 -5.00
CA ILE A 36 24.63 6.81 -5.88
C ILE A 36 25.50 5.83 -5.07
N GLU A 37 26.07 6.29 -3.99
CA GLU A 37 26.93 5.49 -3.08
C GLU A 37 26.11 4.50 -2.23
N GLY A 38 24.77 4.59 -2.25
CA GLY A 38 23.87 3.77 -1.44
C GLY A 38 23.55 4.41 -0.10
N MET A 39 22.66 3.76 0.64
CA MET A 39 22.27 4.11 2.01
C MET A 39 22.44 2.90 2.92
N PRO A 40 22.70 3.09 4.22
CA PRO A 40 22.67 1.98 5.17
C PRO A 40 21.26 1.36 5.22
N LEU A 41 21.20 0.05 5.39
CA LEU A 41 19.92 -0.63 5.61
C LEU A 41 19.48 -0.41 7.05
N ASN A 42 18.24 0.01 7.22
CA ASN A 42 17.58 0.00 8.52
C ASN A 42 16.96 -1.39 8.75
N GLU A 43 17.70 -2.28 9.45
CA GLU A 43 17.28 -3.67 9.68
C GLU A 43 16.21 -3.80 10.78
N ALA A 44 15.96 -2.73 11.53
CA ALA A 44 15.16 -2.78 12.76
C ALA A 44 13.64 -2.84 12.56
N LEU A 45 13.16 -2.68 11.33
CA LEU A 45 11.73 -2.63 11.07
C LEU A 45 11.21 -4.03 10.68
N GLU A 46 10.66 -4.75 11.65
CA GLU A 46 9.92 -6.00 11.46
C GLU A 46 8.43 -5.79 11.74
N ALA A 47 7.58 -6.59 11.08
CA ALA A 47 6.17 -6.63 11.38
C ALA A 47 5.95 -7.21 12.80
N THR A 48 5.08 -6.57 13.57
CA THR A 48 4.69 -7.01 14.91
C THR A 48 3.30 -7.62 14.89
N VAL A 49 3.04 -8.51 15.84
CA VAL A 49 1.74 -9.15 16.02
C VAL A 49 0.74 -8.12 16.52
N ALA A 50 -0.45 -8.12 15.92
CA ALA A 50 -1.57 -7.28 16.30
C ALA A 50 -2.81 -8.13 16.64
N PRO A 51 -3.81 -7.56 17.35
CA PRO A 51 -5.08 -8.22 17.57
C PRO A 51 -5.73 -8.67 16.25
N TYR A 52 -6.37 -9.85 16.27
CA TYR A 52 -7.00 -10.52 15.11
C TYR A 52 -6.01 -11.08 14.07
N ASP A 53 -4.71 -11.07 14.36
CA ASP A 53 -3.76 -11.83 13.56
C ASP A 53 -3.98 -13.33 13.75
N GLU A 54 -3.70 -14.09 12.71
CA GLU A 54 -3.73 -15.54 12.72
C GLU A 54 -2.31 -16.06 12.56
N LEU A 55 -1.81 -16.73 13.61
CA LEU A 55 -0.44 -17.23 13.67
C LEU A 55 -0.45 -18.75 13.49
N ARG A 56 0.37 -19.24 12.57
CA ARG A 56 0.69 -20.66 12.48
C ARG A 56 1.95 -20.94 13.29
N ILE A 57 1.85 -21.78 14.29
CA ILE A 57 2.94 -22.10 15.22
C ILE A 57 3.22 -23.60 15.15
N TYR A 58 4.45 -23.93 14.78
CA TYR A 58 4.93 -25.31 14.77
C TYR A 58 5.98 -25.48 15.87
N VAL A 59 5.84 -26.55 16.64
CA VAL A 59 6.83 -26.97 17.62
C VAL A 59 7.45 -28.27 17.13
N LEU A 60 8.76 -28.28 17.02
CA LEU A 60 9.56 -29.44 16.63
C LEU A 60 10.53 -29.79 17.77
N SER A 61 10.75 -31.09 17.96
CA SER A 61 11.80 -31.57 18.87
C SER A 61 13.11 -31.70 18.10
N ASN A 62 14.20 -31.20 18.67
CA ASN A 62 15.53 -31.29 18.06
C ASN A 62 16.11 -32.74 18.18
N THR A 63 15.47 -33.62 18.95
CA THR A 63 15.98 -34.98 19.19
C THR A 63 15.45 -36.02 18.23
N GLY A 64 14.45 -35.70 17.41
CA GLY A 64 13.84 -36.61 16.43
C GLY A 64 13.12 -37.85 16.99
N LYS A 65 13.01 -37.96 18.33
CA LYS A 65 12.38 -39.11 19.03
C LYS A 65 11.09 -38.77 19.74
N ASP A 66 10.73 -37.48 19.80
CA ASP A 66 9.68 -37.00 20.69
C ASP A 66 8.39 -36.63 19.94
N ASP A 67 8.04 -37.35 18.84
CA ASP A 67 6.84 -37.07 18.06
C ASP A 67 5.55 -37.08 18.89
N GLU A 68 5.48 -37.90 19.94
CA GLU A 68 4.34 -37.92 20.85
C GLU A 68 4.28 -36.71 21.77
N LEU A 69 5.44 -36.19 22.20
CA LEU A 69 5.53 -35.02 23.09
C LEU A 69 5.15 -33.73 22.36
N ILE A 70 5.41 -33.63 21.06
CA ILE A 70 5.10 -32.43 20.27
C ILE A 70 3.67 -32.40 19.70
N LYS A 71 2.97 -33.55 19.62
CA LYS A 71 1.59 -33.64 19.12
C LYS A 71 0.63 -32.65 19.75
N PRO A 72 0.60 -32.46 21.09
CA PRO A 72 -0.32 -31.52 21.71
C PRO A 72 -0.15 -30.07 21.26
N PHE A 73 1.07 -29.67 20.87
CA PHE A 73 1.39 -28.31 20.45
C PHE A 73 1.08 -28.05 18.98
N ASN A 74 0.91 -29.12 18.19
CA ASN A 74 0.69 -29.02 16.74
C ASN A 74 -0.75 -29.38 16.31
N VAL A 75 -1.67 -29.52 17.23
CA VAL A 75 -3.06 -29.97 16.97
C VAL A 75 -3.77 -29.06 15.96
N LEU A 76 -3.58 -27.75 16.05
CA LEU A 76 -4.24 -26.79 15.18
C LEU A 76 -3.62 -26.70 13.78
N ASN A 77 -2.45 -27.29 13.57
CA ASN A 77 -1.76 -27.24 12.28
C ASN A 77 -2.28 -28.22 11.23
N GLY A 78 -3.26 -29.05 11.59
CA GLY A 78 -3.84 -30.06 10.70
C GLY A 78 -2.86 -31.22 10.36
N ASN A 79 -3.39 -32.30 9.80
CA ASN A 79 -2.54 -33.39 9.29
C ASN A 79 -1.75 -32.87 8.08
N MET A 80 -0.43 -32.99 8.13
CA MET A 80 0.50 -32.70 7.01
C MET A 80 0.32 -33.65 5.81
N ASN A 81 -0.89 -34.10 5.49
CA ASN A 81 -1.16 -34.78 4.24
C ASN A 81 -1.04 -33.78 3.09
N GLN A 82 -0.12 -34.04 2.19
CA GLN A 82 0.46 -33.20 1.15
C GLN A 82 -0.52 -32.44 0.24
N ASN A 83 -1.82 -32.63 0.33
CA ASN A 83 -2.79 -32.01 -0.58
C ASN A 83 -3.57 -30.82 0.02
N ASN A 84 -3.40 -30.50 1.32
CA ASN A 84 -4.14 -29.45 2.00
C ASN A 84 -3.25 -28.59 2.94
N ALA A 85 -2.09 -28.19 2.48
CA ALA A 85 -1.12 -27.38 3.27
C ALA A 85 -1.70 -26.04 3.79
N ASN A 86 -2.90 -25.64 3.33
CA ASN A 86 -3.55 -24.37 3.71
C ASN A 86 -4.74 -24.55 4.68
N GLN A 87 -5.01 -25.75 5.21
CA GLN A 87 -6.22 -26.03 6.02
C GLN A 87 -5.96 -26.26 7.51
N GLY A 88 -4.78 -25.93 8.04
CA GLY A 88 -4.58 -25.90 9.49
C GLY A 88 -5.27 -24.66 10.07
N LEU A 89 -5.97 -24.82 11.20
CA LEU A 89 -6.42 -23.70 12.02
C LEU A 89 -5.21 -23.06 12.67
N GLY A 90 -5.02 -21.73 12.48
CA GLY A 90 -4.00 -20.97 13.18
C GLY A 90 -4.42 -20.62 14.61
N TYR A 91 -3.52 -20.01 15.34
CA TYR A 91 -3.80 -19.39 16.63
C TYR A 91 -4.26 -17.95 16.38
N LEU A 92 -5.54 -17.68 16.68
CA LEU A 92 -6.08 -16.34 16.57
C LEU A 92 -5.64 -15.50 17.77
N VAL A 93 -5.08 -14.32 17.51
CA VAL A 93 -4.78 -13.32 18.53
C VAL A 93 -6.08 -12.63 18.94
N ASP A 94 -6.40 -12.65 20.20
CA ASP A 94 -7.62 -12.04 20.74
C ASP A 94 -7.52 -10.51 20.85
N VAL A 95 -8.60 -9.88 21.28
CA VAL A 95 -8.69 -8.41 21.45
C VAL A 95 -7.71 -7.86 22.51
N ASN A 96 -7.24 -8.71 23.42
CA ASN A 96 -6.27 -8.36 24.46
C ASN A 96 -4.82 -8.66 24.04
N GLY A 97 -4.60 -9.06 22.78
CA GLY A 97 -3.28 -9.39 22.26
C GLY A 97 -2.77 -10.78 22.68
N ASN A 98 -3.64 -11.69 23.11
CA ASN A 98 -3.25 -13.00 23.59
C ASN A 98 -3.62 -14.12 22.63
N ILE A 99 -2.86 -15.21 22.65
CA ILE A 99 -3.20 -16.50 22.03
C ILE A 99 -3.42 -17.56 23.09
N GLN A 100 -4.32 -18.51 22.81
CA GLN A 100 -4.51 -19.71 23.65
C GLN A 100 -3.60 -20.82 23.12
N PHE A 101 -2.45 -21.01 23.77
CA PHE A 101 -1.49 -22.02 23.36
C PHE A 101 -1.63 -23.30 24.19
N PRO A 102 -1.68 -24.50 23.56
CA PRO A 102 -1.85 -25.75 24.28
C PRO A 102 -0.80 -25.90 25.38
N VAL A 103 -1.23 -26.40 26.52
CA VAL A 103 -0.40 -26.69 27.72
C VAL A 103 0.16 -25.43 28.41
N LEU A 104 0.56 -24.37 27.64
CA LEU A 104 1.05 -23.12 28.23
C LEU A 104 -0.08 -22.18 28.64
N GLY A 105 -1.30 -22.38 28.10
CA GLY A 105 -2.44 -21.51 28.35
C GLY A 105 -2.39 -20.21 27.57
N GLU A 106 -2.77 -19.12 28.20
CA GLU A 106 -2.82 -17.79 27.60
C GLU A 106 -1.43 -17.15 27.55
N LEU A 107 -1.02 -16.71 26.34
CA LEU A 107 0.25 -16.06 26.07
C LEU A 107 0.02 -14.71 25.42
N HIS A 108 0.58 -13.65 25.99
CA HIS A 108 0.54 -12.33 25.42
C HIS A 108 1.60 -12.22 24.30
N VAL A 109 1.15 -11.87 23.07
CA VAL A 109 1.98 -11.83 21.88
C VAL A 109 1.89 -10.51 21.13
N GLU A 110 0.94 -9.63 21.46
CA GLU A 110 0.78 -8.32 20.83
C GLU A 110 2.06 -7.50 20.96
N GLY A 111 2.42 -6.79 19.88
CA GLY A 111 3.62 -5.96 19.80
C GLY A 111 4.94 -6.74 19.66
N LEU A 112 4.91 -8.06 19.79
CA LEU A 112 6.09 -8.91 19.59
C LEU A 112 6.34 -9.14 18.09
N THR A 113 7.61 -9.17 17.72
CA THR A 113 8.00 -9.67 16.39
C THR A 113 7.84 -11.19 16.33
N ARG A 114 7.82 -11.74 15.12
CA ARG A 114 7.79 -13.19 14.91
C ARG A 114 8.88 -13.93 15.71
N LEU A 115 10.10 -13.41 15.71
CA LEU A 115 11.23 -14.00 16.43
C LEU A 115 11.02 -13.94 17.94
N GLN A 116 10.51 -12.84 18.46
CA GLN A 116 10.21 -12.71 19.89
C GLN A 116 9.10 -13.68 20.34
N VAL A 117 8.08 -13.91 19.50
CA VAL A 117 7.06 -14.94 19.78
C VAL A 117 7.68 -16.33 19.84
N GLN A 118 8.57 -16.66 18.86
CA GLN A 118 9.30 -17.93 18.85
C GLN A 118 10.10 -18.14 20.13
N ASP A 119 10.87 -17.12 20.53
CA ASP A 119 11.73 -17.18 21.73
C ASP A 119 10.90 -17.28 23.00
N THR A 120 9.77 -16.58 23.06
CA THR A 120 8.85 -16.63 24.19
C THR A 120 8.29 -18.03 24.40
N ILE A 121 7.75 -18.65 23.34
CA ILE A 121 7.19 -19.98 23.38
C ILE A 121 8.28 -21.01 23.68
N SER A 122 9.41 -20.95 22.99
CA SER A 122 10.53 -21.85 23.18
C SER A 122 11.03 -21.84 24.63
N SER A 123 11.25 -20.65 25.18
CA SER A 123 11.72 -20.47 26.57
C SER A 123 10.71 -20.99 27.60
N GLN A 124 9.40 -20.82 27.35
CA GLN A 124 8.37 -21.33 28.26
C GLN A 124 8.25 -22.85 28.22
N LEU A 125 8.32 -23.45 27.01
CA LEU A 125 8.29 -24.92 26.86
C LEU A 125 9.48 -25.59 27.55
N GLU A 126 10.67 -24.99 27.42
CA GLU A 126 11.87 -25.49 28.04
C GLU A 126 11.86 -25.28 29.59
N ARG A 127 11.50 -24.07 30.02
CA ARG A 127 11.46 -23.72 31.46
C ARG A 127 10.48 -24.56 32.27
N ASN A 128 9.34 -24.91 31.66
CA ASN A 128 8.34 -25.78 32.27
C ASN A 128 8.65 -27.28 32.13
N GLY A 129 9.78 -27.63 31.46
CA GLY A 129 10.22 -29.01 31.31
C GLY A 129 9.41 -29.84 30.30
N TYR A 130 8.60 -29.23 29.48
CA TYR A 130 7.79 -29.94 28.48
C TYR A 130 8.62 -30.50 27.34
N ILE A 131 9.53 -29.68 26.78
CA ILE A 131 10.41 -30.08 25.67
C ILE A 131 11.80 -29.51 25.94
N LYS A 132 12.83 -30.30 25.70
CA LYS A 132 14.22 -29.87 25.80
C LYS A 132 14.68 -29.35 24.45
N ASN A 133 15.18 -28.10 24.40
CA ASN A 133 15.61 -27.42 23.17
C ASN A 133 14.55 -27.47 22.06
N PRO A 134 13.32 -26.96 22.27
CA PRO A 134 12.31 -26.96 21.26
C PRO A 134 12.67 -26.01 20.10
N LEU A 135 12.42 -26.43 18.88
CA LEU A 135 12.46 -25.56 17.71
C LEU A 135 11.04 -25.06 17.44
N VAL A 136 10.79 -23.79 17.67
CA VAL A 136 9.50 -23.16 17.43
C VAL A 136 9.57 -22.35 16.13
N MET A 137 8.62 -22.58 15.21
CA MET A 137 8.46 -21.79 13.99
C MET A 137 7.11 -21.09 14.03
N VAL A 138 7.12 -19.78 13.81
CA VAL A 138 5.91 -18.95 13.77
C VAL A 138 5.80 -18.31 12.38
N ARG A 139 4.60 -18.30 11.81
CA ARG A 139 4.28 -17.62 10.54
C ARG A 139 2.93 -16.93 10.63
N PHE A 140 2.81 -15.76 10.04
CA PHE A 140 1.51 -15.13 9.80
C PHE A 140 0.75 -15.89 8.71
N MET A 141 -0.55 -16.18 8.94
CA MET A 141 -1.39 -16.89 7.99
C MET A 141 -2.24 -15.97 7.12
N ASN A 142 -2.64 -14.86 7.65
CA ASN A 142 -3.62 -13.96 7.05
C ASN A 142 -3.06 -12.56 6.76
N PHE A 143 -1.73 -12.45 6.58
CA PHE A 143 -1.14 -11.14 6.32
C PHE A 143 -1.68 -10.54 5.03
N LYS A 144 -2.47 -9.51 5.17
CA LYS A 144 -3.07 -8.76 4.06
C LYS A 144 -3.02 -7.27 4.33
N VAL A 145 -2.91 -6.52 3.24
CA VAL A 145 -2.95 -5.06 3.21
C VAL A 145 -4.02 -4.64 2.23
N PHE A 146 -4.72 -3.57 2.51
CA PHE A 146 -5.75 -3.05 1.63
C PHE A 146 -5.22 -1.85 0.85
N LEU A 147 -5.53 -1.80 -0.44
CA LEU A 147 -5.25 -0.65 -1.27
C LEU A 147 -6.57 0.00 -1.69
N LEU A 148 -6.71 1.30 -1.43
CA LEU A 148 -7.82 2.12 -1.89
C LEU A 148 -7.28 3.20 -2.81
N ASN A 149 -7.69 3.19 -4.05
CA ASN A 149 -7.39 4.22 -5.02
C ASN A 149 -8.66 4.65 -5.75
N SER A 150 -8.60 5.74 -6.48
CA SER A 150 -9.74 6.28 -7.22
C SER A 150 -10.20 5.41 -8.40
N SER A 151 -9.33 4.52 -8.87
CA SER A 151 -9.65 3.58 -9.96
C SER A 151 -10.23 2.26 -9.47
N GLY A 152 -10.33 2.11 -8.15
CA GLY A 152 -10.81 0.91 -7.46
C GLY A 152 -9.97 0.62 -6.22
N GLY A 153 -10.11 -0.58 -5.70
CA GLY A 153 -9.35 -1.05 -4.54
C GLY A 153 -9.03 -2.52 -4.69
N GLY A 154 -8.20 -3.01 -3.80
CA GLY A 154 -7.83 -4.42 -3.78
C GLY A 154 -7.30 -4.86 -2.43
N VAL A 155 -7.29 -6.18 -2.23
CA VAL A 155 -6.64 -6.82 -1.11
C VAL A 155 -5.33 -7.40 -1.62
N LEU A 156 -4.24 -6.99 -1.02
CA LEU A 156 -2.91 -7.54 -1.27
C LEU A 156 -2.65 -8.62 -0.23
N ASN A 157 -2.67 -9.88 -0.65
CA ASN A 157 -2.32 -10.99 0.20
C ASN A 157 -0.79 -11.13 0.21
N ILE A 158 -0.19 -10.98 1.37
CA ILE A 158 1.25 -11.03 1.56
C ILE A 158 1.63 -12.45 1.92
N THR A 159 2.38 -13.10 1.04
CA THR A 159 2.87 -14.47 1.27
C THR A 159 4.17 -14.51 2.07
N ASN A 160 4.87 -13.39 2.12
CA ASN A 160 6.10 -13.22 2.87
C ASN A 160 5.78 -12.75 4.31
N GLU A 161 6.71 -12.95 5.20
CA GLU A 161 6.58 -12.55 6.62
C GLU A 161 6.73 -11.05 6.84
N ARG A 162 7.11 -10.31 5.80
CA ARG A 162 7.32 -8.86 5.78
C ARG A 162 6.85 -8.30 4.46
N CYS A 163 6.27 -7.12 4.49
CA CYS A 163 5.94 -6.34 3.31
C CYS A 163 6.28 -4.87 3.56
N THR A 164 7.08 -4.30 2.69
CA THR A 164 7.36 -2.86 2.73
C THR A 164 6.30 -2.10 1.93
N PHE A 165 6.17 -0.82 2.25
CA PHE A 165 5.28 0.09 1.52
C PHE A 165 5.54 0.10 0.00
N LEU A 166 6.83 0.08 -0.41
CA LEU A 166 7.18 0.04 -1.84
C LEU A 166 6.85 -1.31 -2.49
N GLU A 167 7.03 -2.42 -1.77
CA GLU A 167 6.63 -3.75 -2.25
C GLU A 167 5.11 -3.83 -2.45
N ALA A 168 4.33 -3.31 -1.50
CA ALA A 168 2.88 -3.26 -1.65
C ALA A 168 2.45 -2.42 -2.85
N LEU A 169 3.07 -1.26 -3.08
CA LEU A 169 2.82 -0.48 -4.29
C LEU A 169 3.17 -1.24 -5.56
N ALA A 170 4.30 -1.98 -5.56
CA ALA A 170 4.70 -2.79 -6.71
C ALA A 170 3.72 -3.95 -6.95
N MET A 171 3.28 -4.65 -5.90
CA MET A 171 2.26 -5.72 -5.99
C MET A 171 0.92 -5.20 -6.52
N ALA A 172 0.59 -3.96 -6.23
CA ALA A 172 -0.60 -3.27 -6.74
C ALA A 172 -0.49 -2.82 -8.21
N GLY A 173 0.65 -3.08 -8.87
CA GLY A 173 0.91 -2.61 -10.24
C GLY A 173 1.46 -1.18 -10.32
N GLY A 174 1.88 -0.61 -9.20
CA GLY A 174 2.40 0.74 -9.09
C GLY A 174 1.31 1.80 -8.89
N LEU A 175 1.70 3.05 -8.99
CA LEU A 175 0.79 4.19 -8.87
C LEU A 175 0.38 4.69 -10.25
N ASP A 176 -0.91 4.96 -10.41
CA ASP A 176 -1.44 5.59 -11.62
C ASP A 176 -0.73 6.95 -11.88
N TRP A 177 -0.69 7.32 -13.15
CA TRP A 177 -0.07 8.57 -13.61
C TRP A 177 -0.64 9.82 -12.92
N TYR A 178 -1.92 9.79 -12.59
CA TYR A 178 -2.65 10.88 -11.95
C TYR A 178 -2.61 10.86 -10.41
N THR A 179 -1.97 9.87 -9.81
CA THR A 179 -1.86 9.76 -8.35
C THR A 179 -0.91 10.81 -7.79
N ARG A 180 -1.32 11.45 -6.70
CA ARG A 180 -0.46 12.32 -5.89
C ARG A 180 0.57 11.47 -5.16
N ARG A 181 1.80 11.48 -5.65
CA ARG A 181 2.90 10.70 -5.06
C ARG A 181 3.58 11.38 -3.87
N ASP A 182 3.35 12.68 -3.70
CA ASP A 182 3.91 13.47 -2.60
C ASP A 182 3.29 13.15 -1.23
N ARG A 183 2.17 12.45 -1.22
CA ARG A 183 1.50 12.02 0.02
C ARG A 183 0.59 10.84 -0.25
N ILE A 184 1.03 9.67 0.13
CA ILE A 184 0.21 8.47 0.12
C ILE A 184 -0.09 8.11 1.56
N GLY A 185 -1.37 8.00 1.89
CA GLY A 185 -1.79 7.71 3.25
C GLY A 185 -1.69 6.22 3.54
N VAL A 186 -1.17 5.92 4.72
CA VAL A 186 -1.27 4.59 5.35
C VAL A 186 -2.07 4.77 6.62
N MET A 187 -3.18 4.07 6.73
CA MET A 187 -4.01 4.04 7.93
C MET A 187 -3.74 2.73 8.66
N ARG A 188 -3.39 2.86 9.94
CA ARG A 188 -3.08 1.75 10.85
C ARG A 188 -3.86 1.92 12.15
N GLU A 189 -4.21 0.81 12.77
CA GLU A 189 -4.73 0.82 14.13
C GLU A 189 -3.57 0.68 15.13
N VAL A 190 -3.40 1.68 16.00
CA VAL A 190 -2.36 1.73 17.03
C VAL A 190 -3.04 2.12 18.34
N ASP A 191 -2.86 1.33 19.40
CA ASP A 191 -3.44 1.57 20.73
C ASP A 191 -4.96 1.82 20.69
N GLY A 192 -5.71 1.05 19.89
CA GLY A 192 -7.15 1.17 19.72
C GLY A 192 -7.61 2.46 19.02
N LYS A 193 -6.70 3.17 18.37
CA LYS A 193 -6.97 4.38 17.57
C LYS A 193 -6.55 4.18 16.13
N ARG A 194 -7.32 4.72 15.19
CA ARG A 194 -6.94 4.76 13.79
C ARG A 194 -6.08 5.98 13.52
N VAL A 195 -4.83 5.72 13.15
CA VAL A 195 -3.84 6.75 12.82
C VAL A 195 -3.62 6.76 11.31
N ILE A 196 -3.56 7.94 10.73
CA ILE A 196 -3.18 8.13 9.33
C ILE A 196 -1.80 8.77 9.31
N HIS A 197 -0.90 8.12 8.59
CA HIS A 197 0.43 8.63 8.31
C HIS A 197 0.64 8.77 6.81
N TYR A 198 1.37 9.81 6.38
CA TYR A 198 1.59 10.08 4.97
C TYR A 198 3.05 9.83 4.59
N LEU A 199 3.24 8.97 3.60
CA LEU A 199 4.55 8.64 3.04
C LEU A 199 4.73 9.28 1.67
N ASP A 200 5.95 9.74 1.39
CA ASP A 200 6.36 10.26 0.08
C ASP A 200 7.35 9.30 -0.60
N PRO A 201 6.90 8.41 -1.50
CA PRO A 201 7.77 7.46 -2.17
C PRO A 201 8.79 8.10 -3.13
N ARG A 202 8.80 9.43 -3.27
CA ARG A 202 9.80 10.15 -4.07
C ARG A 202 11.06 10.42 -3.28
N SER A 203 11.00 10.38 -1.94
CA SER A 203 12.11 10.62 -1.05
C SER A 203 12.59 9.34 -0.39
N THR A 204 13.89 9.26 -0.14
CA THR A 204 14.53 8.18 0.62
C THR A 204 14.23 8.23 2.11
N ALA A 205 13.71 9.37 2.62
CA ALA A 205 13.31 9.49 4.02
C ALA A 205 12.25 8.44 4.45
N ILE A 206 11.54 7.83 3.49
CA ILE A 206 10.59 6.75 3.78
C ILE A 206 11.25 5.53 4.40
N PHE A 207 12.53 5.29 4.18
CA PHE A 207 13.23 4.11 4.71
C PHE A 207 13.43 4.14 6.23
N ASP A 208 13.38 5.33 6.82
CA ASP A 208 13.52 5.54 8.26
C ASP A 208 12.15 5.74 8.95
N ASP A 209 11.05 5.59 8.21
CA ASP A 209 9.70 5.82 8.70
C ASP A 209 9.11 4.52 9.29
N ASP A 210 8.45 4.61 10.46
CA ASP A 210 7.82 3.48 11.15
C ASP A 210 6.68 2.84 10.34
N PHE A 211 6.11 3.55 9.37
CA PHE A 211 5.07 3.06 8.47
C PHE A 211 5.63 2.49 7.17
N PHE A 212 6.97 2.49 7.00
CA PHE A 212 7.60 1.90 5.82
C PHE A 212 7.41 0.38 5.78
N VAL A 213 7.52 -0.31 6.90
CA VAL A 213 7.12 -1.72 7.03
C VAL A 213 5.64 -1.78 7.39
N LEU A 214 4.89 -2.38 6.50
CA LEU A 214 3.45 -2.51 6.66
C LEU A 214 3.12 -3.58 7.70
N GLN A 215 2.01 -3.35 8.38
CA GLN A 215 1.43 -4.28 9.34
C GLN A 215 0.14 -4.90 8.79
N GLN A 216 -0.31 -5.95 9.43
CA GLN A 216 -1.59 -6.61 9.14
C GLN A 216 -2.74 -5.60 9.16
N ASN A 217 -3.59 -5.68 8.15
CA ASN A 217 -4.77 -4.82 7.96
C ASN A 217 -4.47 -3.33 7.71
N ASP A 218 -3.21 -2.93 7.45
CA ASP A 218 -2.93 -1.57 7.00
C ASP A 218 -3.75 -1.25 5.75
N ILE A 219 -4.23 -0.01 5.67
CA ILE A 219 -4.97 0.49 4.52
C ILE A 219 -4.13 1.58 3.85
N ILE A 220 -3.63 1.30 2.67
CA ILE A 220 -2.96 2.27 1.82
C ILE A 220 -4.03 2.99 1.00
N PHE A 221 -4.05 4.30 1.01
CA PHE A 221 -4.96 5.08 0.18
C PHE A 221 -4.24 6.19 -0.55
N THR A 222 -4.72 6.44 -1.78
CA THR A 222 -4.11 7.41 -2.68
C THR A 222 -5.10 8.51 -3.03
N GLU A 223 -4.59 9.71 -3.18
CA GLU A 223 -5.33 10.87 -3.69
C GLU A 223 -4.98 11.13 -5.15
N GLU A 224 -5.95 11.64 -5.91
CA GLU A 224 -5.70 12.05 -7.29
C GLU A 224 -5.27 13.51 -7.38
N MET A 225 -4.49 13.81 -8.40
CA MET A 225 -4.16 15.19 -8.73
C MET A 225 -5.38 15.89 -9.35
N SER A 226 -5.59 17.15 -8.98
CA SER A 226 -6.75 17.94 -9.44
C SER A 226 -6.87 18.04 -10.96
N TYR A 227 -5.77 17.93 -11.70
CA TYR A 227 -5.80 18.01 -13.14
C TYR A 227 -6.38 16.77 -13.84
N LYS A 228 -6.53 15.62 -13.16
CA LYS A 228 -7.25 14.45 -13.68
C LYS A 228 -8.69 14.82 -14.03
N PHE A 229 -9.33 15.58 -13.16
CA PHE A 229 -10.69 16.07 -13.39
C PHE A 229 -10.78 16.90 -14.67
N PHE A 230 -9.79 17.78 -14.90
CA PHE A 230 -9.71 18.56 -16.14
C PHE A 230 -9.44 17.67 -17.35
N SER A 231 -8.52 16.71 -17.26
CA SER A 231 -8.19 15.78 -18.35
C SER A 231 -9.38 14.92 -18.76
N ASN A 232 -10.15 14.41 -17.80
CA ASN A 232 -11.35 13.61 -18.08
C ASN A 232 -12.45 14.43 -18.76
N ASN A 233 -12.50 15.74 -18.51
CA ASN A 233 -13.48 16.65 -19.12
C ASN A 233 -12.95 17.37 -20.37
N LEU A 234 -11.71 17.05 -20.81
CA LEU A 234 -11.10 17.74 -21.94
C LEU A 234 -11.95 17.65 -23.22
N ASN A 235 -12.56 16.49 -23.49
CA ASN A 235 -13.42 16.32 -24.66
C ASN A 235 -14.65 17.22 -24.59
N THR A 236 -15.24 17.42 -23.40
CA THR A 236 -16.35 18.34 -23.19
C THR A 236 -15.91 19.80 -23.38
N VAL A 237 -14.73 20.16 -22.88
CA VAL A 237 -14.16 21.52 -23.08
C VAL A 237 -13.87 21.76 -24.55
N LEU A 238 -13.28 20.79 -25.26
CA LEU A 238 -13.02 20.88 -26.69
C LEU A 238 -14.32 20.98 -27.51
N ALA A 239 -15.36 20.22 -27.13
CA ALA A 239 -16.68 20.30 -27.78
C ALA A 239 -17.32 21.68 -27.60
N LEU A 240 -17.20 22.28 -26.41
CA LEU A 240 -17.67 23.67 -26.18
C LEU A 240 -16.88 24.68 -26.99
N LEU A 241 -15.56 24.55 -27.10
CA LEU A 241 -14.72 25.41 -27.91
C LEU A 241 -15.04 25.26 -29.39
N SER A 242 -15.26 24.04 -29.89
CA SER A 242 -15.61 23.79 -31.28
C SER A 242 -16.99 24.36 -31.64
N SER A 243 -17.96 24.26 -30.73
CA SER A 243 -19.29 24.89 -30.94
C SER A 243 -19.20 26.41 -31.00
N PHE A 244 -18.37 27.03 -30.16
CA PHE A 244 -18.15 28.46 -30.18
C PHE A 244 -17.45 28.92 -31.49
N THR A 245 -16.44 28.20 -31.94
CA THR A 245 -15.76 28.52 -33.23
C THR A 245 -16.70 28.35 -34.42
N SER A 246 -17.61 27.37 -34.42
CA SER A 246 -18.61 27.19 -35.45
C SER A 246 -19.62 28.34 -35.52
N LEU A 247 -20.07 28.83 -34.36
CA LEU A 247 -20.94 29.98 -34.27
C LEU A 247 -20.30 31.26 -34.84
N VAL A 248 -19.02 31.48 -34.48
CA VAL A 248 -18.26 32.62 -35.04
C VAL A 248 -18.09 32.50 -36.54
N ALA A 249 -17.84 31.28 -37.06
CA ALA A 249 -17.73 31.04 -38.51
C ALA A 249 -19.07 31.33 -39.22
N VAL A 250 -20.18 30.86 -38.71
CA VAL A 250 -21.53 31.16 -39.25
C VAL A 250 -21.82 32.66 -39.21
N TYR A 251 -21.53 33.34 -38.09
CA TYR A 251 -21.71 34.79 -38.02
C TYR A 251 -20.87 35.54 -39.04
N THR A 252 -19.62 35.17 -39.26
CA THR A 252 -18.75 35.81 -40.25
C THR A 252 -19.24 35.56 -41.70
N LEU A 253 -19.74 34.36 -41.99
CA LEU A 253 -20.37 34.02 -43.25
C LEU A 253 -21.62 34.88 -43.52
N ILE A 254 -22.55 34.93 -42.59
CA ILE A 254 -23.79 35.73 -42.69
C ILE A 254 -23.41 37.20 -42.95
N ARG A 255 -22.42 37.73 -42.25
CA ARG A 255 -21.98 39.11 -42.39
C ARG A 255 -21.30 39.39 -43.75
N SER A 256 -20.72 38.35 -44.37
CA SER A 256 -20.12 38.49 -45.72
C SER A 256 -21.16 38.55 -46.82
N PHE A 257 -22.38 38.01 -46.61
CA PHE A 257 -23.49 38.02 -47.53
C PHE A 257 -24.37 39.29 -47.42
N ILE A 258 -24.26 40.06 -46.34
CA ILE A 258 -24.99 41.32 -46.17
C ILE A 258 -24.21 42.40 -46.91
N PRO A 259 -24.77 42.97 -48.01
CA PRO A 259 -24.08 44.05 -48.74
C PRO A 259 -23.89 45.26 -47.82
N LYS A 260 -22.69 45.82 -47.82
CA LYS A 260 -22.42 47.11 -47.19
C LYS A 260 -23.22 48.15 -47.99
N ASN A 261 -24.34 48.64 -47.42
CA ASN A 261 -24.91 49.89 -47.88
C ASN A 261 -23.91 51.02 -47.46
N ASP A 262 -23.17 51.53 -48.40
CA ASP A 262 -22.43 52.78 -48.28
C ASP A 262 -23.38 53.98 -48.29
#